data_cd3e13c81ed263beb2d25205b0a396fa
#
_entry.id   cd3e13c81ed263beb2d25205b0a396fa
#
_cell.length_a   1.000
_cell.length_b   1.000
_cell.length_c   1.000
_cell.angle_alpha   90.00
_cell.angle_beta   90.00
_cell.angle_gamma   90.00
#
_symmetry.space_group_name_H-M   'P 1'
#
loop_
_entity.id
_entity.type
_entity.pdbx_description
1 polymer ?
#
loop_
_entity_poly.entity_id
_entity_poly.type
_entity_poly.pdbx_seq_one_letter_code
_entity_poly.pdbx_strand_id
1 'polypeptide(L)'
;MAAVRAGSRVTAGLAAAALLAGCGGGTFLGQTRDERIAAQENPRTIARERRATSTTSSVFDLFSNRDDPNITLEVNRYLWAATLDVLSFLPVTNADPFSGVIQFGYGVPPGGGRAYQATVLVQDPALDARSLNVALRTQSGAVSLETQRAIEDAILTRARQLRIRDSRL
;
A
#
# COMPACT_ATOMS: atom_id res chain seq x y z
N MET A 1 18.40 46.00 -38.74
CA MET A 1 17.23 46.29 -39.58
C MET A 1 16.03 45.72 -38.86
N ALA A 2 15.36 46.62 -38.22
CA ALA A 2 14.00 47.15 -38.48
C ALA A 2 12.95 46.15 -37.98
N ALA A 3 12.00 46.41 -37.15
CA ALA A 3 11.28 47.55 -36.55
C ALA A 3 10.00 46.95 -35.93
N VAL A 4 9.73 47.12 -34.65
CA VAL A 4 8.75 48.07 -34.08
C VAL A 4 7.31 47.97 -34.63
N ARG A 5 6.38 47.73 -33.71
CA ARG A 5 5.09 48.44 -33.45
C ARG A 5 4.27 47.64 -32.47
N ALA A 6 4.06 47.93 -31.23
CA ALA A 6 3.35 49.05 -30.61
C ALA A 6 1.93 49.24 -31.13
N GLY A 7 0.94 48.97 -30.28
CA GLY A 7 -0.48 49.19 -30.54
C GLY A 7 -1.32 49.00 -29.27
N SER A 8 -1.21 49.97 -28.42
CA SER A 8 -2.15 50.43 -27.41
C SER A 8 -3.57 50.52 -27.94
N ARG A 9 -4.58 50.08 -27.19
CA ARG A 9 -5.87 50.80 -27.06
C ARG A 9 -6.57 50.43 -25.77
N VAL A 10 -6.51 51.33 -24.86
CA VAL A 10 -7.40 51.58 -23.73
C VAL A 10 -8.71 52.12 -24.28
N THR A 11 -9.82 51.53 -23.91
CA THR A 11 -11.15 52.14 -23.85
C THR A 11 -11.92 51.32 -22.79
N ALA A 12 -12.11 51.82 -21.60
CA ALA A 12 -13.20 52.67 -21.16
C ALA A 12 -14.58 52.03 -21.45
N GLY A 13 -15.22 51.50 -20.43
CA GLY A 13 -16.56 50.96 -20.41
C GLY A 13 -17.04 50.81 -18.98
N LEU A 14 -17.23 51.93 -18.32
CA LEU A 14 -18.02 52.12 -17.10
C LEU A 14 -19.49 51.84 -17.44
N ALA A 15 -20.23 51.21 -16.55
CA ALA A 15 -21.68 51.11 -16.46
C ALA A 15 -22.24 49.70 -16.69
N ALA A 16 -22.48 49.05 -15.55
CA ALA A 16 -23.69 48.33 -15.21
C ALA A 16 -23.62 47.79 -13.78
N ALA A 17 -23.56 48.70 -12.82
CA ALA A 17 -24.05 48.42 -11.50
C ALA A 17 -25.57 48.57 -11.58
N ALA A 18 -26.29 47.50 -11.43
CA ALA A 18 -27.64 47.44 -10.84
C ALA A 18 -28.28 46.10 -11.20
N LEU A 19 -29.01 45.56 -10.24
CA LEU A 19 -30.01 44.49 -10.34
C LEU A 19 -29.48 43.06 -10.15
N LEU A 20 -28.98 42.80 -8.97
CA LEU A 20 -29.08 41.50 -8.32
C LEU A 20 -29.62 41.66 -6.89
N ALA A 21 -30.70 42.43 -6.78
CA ALA A 21 -31.67 42.30 -5.69
C ALA A 21 -32.73 41.30 -6.17
N GLY A 22 -32.44 40.02 -6.08
CA GLY A 22 -33.30 38.94 -6.49
C GLY A 22 -33.26 37.85 -5.47
N CYS A 23 -34.18 37.90 -4.51
CA CYS A 23 -34.86 36.79 -3.85
C CYS A 23 -34.04 35.53 -3.59
N GLY A 24 -33.19 35.59 -2.62
CA GLY A 24 -32.89 34.45 -1.78
C GLY A 24 -33.56 34.62 -0.44
N GLY A 25 -34.88 34.64 -0.42
CA GLY A 25 -35.68 34.57 0.80
C GLY A 25 -35.43 33.21 1.47
N GLY A 26 -34.24 33.01 1.95
CA GLY A 26 -33.95 31.94 2.88
C GLY A 26 -34.67 32.29 4.19
N THR A 27 -35.60 31.49 4.58
CA THR A 27 -36.30 31.43 5.87
C THR A 27 -35.30 31.18 7.02
N PHE A 28 -34.21 31.95 7.06
CA PHE A 28 -33.20 31.82 8.10
C PHE A 28 -33.49 32.66 9.35
N LEU A 29 -34.45 33.60 9.27
CA LEU A 29 -34.73 34.52 10.37
C LEU A 29 -36.08 34.28 11.06
N GLY A 30 -36.73 33.13 10.85
CA GLY A 30 -38.06 32.88 11.41
C GLY A 30 -38.21 31.60 12.22
N GLN A 31 -37.19 30.80 12.37
CA GLN A 31 -37.31 29.62 13.23
C GLN A 31 -37.09 30.02 14.69
N THR A 32 -38.16 29.94 15.46
CA THR A 32 -38.10 30.10 16.90
C THR A 32 -37.20 28.98 17.50
N ARG A 33 -36.63 29.28 18.67
CA ARG A 33 -35.76 28.35 19.39
C ARG A 33 -36.45 27.01 19.64
N ASP A 34 -37.77 27.04 19.81
CA ASP A 34 -38.61 25.87 20.08
C ASP A 34 -38.76 24.96 18.83
N GLU A 35 -38.85 25.53 17.62
CA GLU A 35 -38.88 24.74 16.38
C GLU A 35 -37.55 24.07 16.09
N ARG A 36 -36.43 24.70 16.48
CA ARG A 36 -35.10 24.06 16.35
C ARG A 36 -34.94 22.90 17.32
N ILE A 37 -35.46 23.01 18.54
CA ILE A 37 -35.44 21.94 19.53
C ILE A 37 -36.34 20.79 19.06
N ALA A 38 -37.54 21.08 18.56
CA ALA A 38 -38.47 20.08 18.04
C ALA A 38 -37.93 19.36 16.79
N ALA A 39 -37.17 20.06 15.92
CA ALA A 39 -36.50 19.45 14.78
C ALA A 39 -35.35 18.54 15.20
N GLN A 40 -34.70 18.81 16.32
CA GLN A 40 -33.59 18.03 16.84
C GLN A 40 -34.07 16.77 17.58
N GLU A 41 -35.31 16.77 18.11
CA GLU A 41 -35.91 15.63 18.80
C GLU A 41 -36.78 14.72 17.88
N ASN A 42 -36.81 14.99 16.58
CA ASN A 42 -37.57 14.17 15.65
C ASN A 42 -36.93 12.74 15.55
N PRO A 43 -37.70 11.69 15.90
CA PRO A 43 -37.20 10.32 15.86
C PRO A 43 -36.64 9.88 14.49
N ARG A 44 -37.06 10.54 13.42
CA ARG A 44 -36.56 10.28 12.06
C ARG A 44 -35.19 10.87 11.82
N THR A 45 -34.85 11.99 12.46
CA THR A 45 -33.49 12.54 12.38
C THR A 45 -32.54 11.72 13.22
N ILE A 46 -32.93 11.28 14.41
CA ILE A 46 -32.16 10.37 15.26
C ILE A 46 -31.94 9.01 14.57
N ALA A 47 -32.97 8.49 13.89
CA ALA A 47 -32.85 7.24 13.13
C ALA A 47 -31.95 7.39 11.90
N ARG A 48 -31.91 8.59 11.30
CA ARG A 48 -31.03 8.90 10.16
C ARG A 48 -29.59 9.10 10.59
N GLU A 49 -29.38 9.76 11.73
CA GLU A 49 -28.04 9.88 12.34
C GLU A 49 -27.51 8.54 12.86
N ARG A 50 -28.37 7.72 13.49
CA ARG A 50 -27.98 6.35 13.85
C ARG A 50 -27.67 5.47 12.64
N ARG A 51 -28.32 5.68 11.49
CA ARG A 51 -27.97 5.03 10.24
C ARG A 51 -26.71 5.59 9.60
N ALA A 52 -26.40 6.86 9.80
CA ALA A 52 -25.17 7.46 9.30
C ALA A 52 -23.96 7.15 10.20
N THR A 53 -24.18 6.92 11.50
CA THR A 53 -23.14 6.55 12.47
C THR A 53 -23.03 5.03 12.64
N SER A 54 -24.04 4.27 12.24
CA SER A 54 -23.90 2.85 11.95
C SER A 54 -23.31 2.71 10.54
N THR A 55 -22.18 3.27 10.31
CA THR A 55 -21.21 2.64 9.44
C THR A 55 -20.96 1.31 10.11
N THR A 56 -21.78 0.40 9.71
CA THR A 56 -21.79 -0.99 10.04
C THR A 56 -20.34 -1.45 9.99
N SER A 57 -19.70 -1.56 11.15
CA SER A 57 -18.70 -2.56 11.32
C SER A 57 -19.45 -3.88 11.19
N SER A 58 -19.78 -4.21 9.95
CA SER A 58 -20.37 -5.48 9.62
C SER A 58 -19.41 -6.53 10.15
N VAL A 59 -19.94 -7.57 10.81
CA VAL A 59 -19.14 -8.73 11.17
C VAL A 59 -18.41 -9.31 9.95
N PHE A 60 -18.87 -8.98 8.73
CA PHE A 60 -18.17 -9.21 7.47
C PHE A 60 -16.92 -8.35 7.29
N ASP A 61 -16.79 -7.17 7.93
CA ASP A 61 -15.55 -6.38 7.94
C ASP A 61 -14.46 -7.04 8.82
N LEU A 62 -14.84 -7.87 9.78
CA LEU A 62 -13.92 -8.70 10.55
C LEU A 62 -13.37 -9.87 9.72
N PHE A 63 -14.09 -10.27 8.67
CA PHE A 63 -13.66 -11.30 7.72
C PHE A 63 -13.19 -10.72 6.38
N SER A 64 -13.45 -9.45 6.10
CA SER A 64 -12.75 -8.75 5.04
C SER A 64 -11.31 -8.58 5.54
N ASN A 65 -10.38 -9.16 4.80
CA ASN A 65 -8.94 -9.05 5.02
C ASN A 65 -8.50 -7.59 4.77
N ARG A 66 -9.01 -6.67 5.61
CA ARG A 66 -8.45 -5.34 5.73
C ARG A 66 -7.16 -5.53 6.51
N ASP A 67 -6.08 -5.23 5.85
CA ASP A 67 -4.78 -5.13 6.47
C ASP A 67 -4.94 -4.28 7.73
N ASP A 68 -4.96 -4.93 8.89
CA ASP A 68 -4.94 -4.24 10.18
C ASP A 68 -3.57 -3.55 10.25
N PRO A 69 -3.49 -2.21 10.27
CA PRO A 69 -2.22 -1.51 10.26
C PRO A 69 -1.33 -1.86 11.46
N ASN A 70 -1.88 -2.52 12.47
CA ASN A 70 -1.14 -3.01 13.64
C ASN A 70 -0.65 -4.46 13.51
N ILE A 71 -1.08 -5.21 12.50
CA ILE A 71 -0.72 -6.62 12.31
C ILE A 71 -0.31 -6.87 10.85
N THR A 72 0.06 -5.85 10.12
CA THR A 72 0.60 -6.03 8.77
C THR A 72 1.93 -6.75 8.89
N LEU A 73 1.91 -8.06 8.65
CA LEU A 73 3.11 -8.76 8.26
C LEU A 73 3.53 -8.13 6.93
N GLU A 74 4.46 -7.19 6.97
CA GLU A 74 4.98 -6.48 5.80
C GLU A 74 5.79 -7.42 4.88
N VAL A 75 5.60 -8.72 5.03
CA VAL A 75 6.34 -9.77 4.34
C VAL A 75 5.46 -10.41 3.28
N ASN A 76 5.91 -10.38 2.04
CA ASN A 76 5.24 -11.08 0.95
C ASN A 76 5.31 -12.60 1.14
N ARG A 77 4.14 -13.25 1.31
CA ARG A 77 4.03 -14.70 1.52
C ARG A 77 4.66 -15.54 0.40
N TYR A 78 4.61 -15.06 -0.84
CA TYR A 78 5.18 -15.77 -1.99
C TYR A 78 6.69 -15.67 -2.02
N LEU A 79 7.25 -14.49 -1.66
CA LEU A 79 8.70 -14.33 -1.53
C LEU A 79 9.24 -15.17 -0.38
N TRP A 80 8.53 -15.19 0.74
CA TRP A 80 8.87 -16.02 1.88
C TRP A 80 8.90 -17.52 1.52
N ALA A 81 7.81 -18.03 0.96
CA ALA A 81 7.70 -19.44 0.54
C ALA A 81 8.73 -19.79 -0.56
N ALA A 82 8.93 -18.89 -1.53
CA ALA A 82 9.91 -19.09 -2.59
C ALA A 82 11.35 -19.14 -2.07
N THR A 83 11.67 -18.31 -1.07
CA THR A 83 12.99 -18.30 -0.42
C THR A 83 13.29 -19.65 0.24
N LEU A 84 12.34 -20.18 1.00
CA LEU A 84 12.49 -21.49 1.65
C LEU A 84 12.59 -22.62 0.62
N ASP A 85 11.90 -22.50 -0.50
CA ASP A 85 11.88 -23.50 -1.57
C ASP A 85 13.19 -23.51 -2.37
N VAL A 86 13.66 -22.35 -2.80
CA VAL A 86 14.90 -22.20 -3.60
C VAL A 86 16.14 -22.51 -2.77
N LEU A 87 16.15 -22.10 -1.49
CA LEU A 87 17.28 -22.32 -0.59
C LEU A 87 17.10 -23.56 0.31
N SER A 88 16.24 -24.49 -0.08
CA SER A 88 15.93 -25.71 0.69
C SER A 88 17.13 -26.61 0.97
N PHE A 89 18.24 -26.46 0.22
CA PHE A 89 19.50 -27.16 0.46
C PHE A 89 20.33 -26.58 1.62
N LEU A 90 19.92 -25.40 2.14
CA LEU A 90 20.52 -24.77 3.32
C LEU A 90 19.66 -25.06 4.55
N PRO A 91 20.24 -25.48 5.68
CA PRO A 91 19.50 -25.61 6.92
C PRO A 91 19.03 -24.25 7.42
N VAL A 92 17.76 -24.09 7.74
CA VAL A 92 17.22 -22.87 8.35
C VAL A 92 17.68 -22.81 9.80
N THR A 93 18.38 -21.75 10.19
CA THR A 93 18.85 -21.53 11.57
C THR A 93 17.92 -20.60 12.34
N ASN A 94 17.34 -19.63 11.67
CA ASN A 94 16.36 -18.73 12.25
C ASN A 94 15.40 -18.24 11.15
N ALA A 95 14.12 -18.10 11.48
CA ALA A 95 13.12 -17.54 10.56
C ALA A 95 12.13 -16.71 11.38
N ASP A 96 12.15 -15.42 11.17
CA ASP A 96 11.26 -14.47 11.83
C ASP A 96 10.38 -13.75 10.79
N PRO A 97 9.11 -14.15 10.68
CA PRO A 97 8.19 -13.55 9.73
C PRO A 97 7.79 -12.11 10.08
N PHE A 98 8.01 -11.66 11.34
CA PHE A 98 7.67 -10.29 11.74
C PHE A 98 8.72 -9.29 11.26
N SER A 99 9.99 -9.64 11.35
CA SER A 99 11.07 -8.83 10.79
C SER A 99 11.36 -9.12 9.33
N GLY A 100 10.77 -10.17 8.77
CA GLY A 100 11.00 -10.62 7.41
C GLY A 100 12.38 -11.26 7.18
N VAL A 101 13.09 -11.64 8.24
CA VAL A 101 14.44 -12.20 8.17
C VAL A 101 14.42 -13.72 8.21
N ILE A 102 15.10 -14.34 7.24
CA ILE A 102 15.39 -15.76 7.24
C ILE A 102 16.92 -15.94 7.24
N GLN A 103 17.43 -16.65 8.22
CA GLN A 103 18.84 -16.98 8.32
C GLN A 103 19.03 -18.46 8.03
N PHE A 104 19.96 -18.77 7.15
CA PHE A 104 20.34 -20.12 6.77
C PHE A 104 21.76 -20.40 7.24
N GLY A 105 21.98 -21.64 7.66
CA GLY A 105 23.32 -22.15 7.95
C GLY A 105 24.09 -22.53 6.68
N TYR A 106 25.26 -23.10 6.87
CA TYR A 106 26.07 -23.57 5.74
C TYR A 106 25.47 -24.84 5.13
N GLY A 107 25.37 -24.85 3.80
CA GLY A 107 24.93 -26.00 3.01
C GLY A 107 25.57 -25.98 1.64
N VAL A 108 25.60 -27.14 0.98
CA VAL A 108 26.15 -27.32 -0.36
C VAL A 108 25.01 -27.46 -1.37
N PRO A 109 24.99 -26.70 -2.46
CA PRO A 109 23.94 -26.81 -3.48
C PRO A 109 23.90 -28.18 -4.14
N PRO A 110 22.74 -28.58 -4.72
CA PRO A 110 22.55 -29.90 -5.32
C PRO A 110 23.54 -30.25 -6.44
N GLY A 111 24.16 -29.28 -7.08
CA GLY A 111 25.20 -29.46 -8.10
C GLY A 111 26.60 -29.68 -7.53
N GLY A 112 26.76 -29.74 -6.21
CA GLY A 112 28.07 -29.79 -5.55
C GLY A 112 28.77 -28.42 -5.54
N GLY A 113 29.98 -28.35 -5.06
CA GLY A 113 30.78 -27.13 -5.01
C GLY A 113 31.02 -26.60 -3.61
N ARG A 114 31.03 -25.28 -3.47
CA ARG A 114 31.34 -24.61 -2.20
C ARG A 114 30.11 -24.59 -1.29
N ALA A 115 30.35 -24.64 0.01
CA ALA A 115 29.29 -24.42 0.98
C ALA A 115 28.94 -22.91 1.06
N TYR A 116 27.65 -22.61 1.04
CA TYR A 116 27.10 -21.27 1.15
C TYR A 116 26.32 -21.12 2.46
N GLN A 117 26.32 -19.93 2.97
CA GLN A 117 25.43 -19.46 4.03
C GLN A 117 24.64 -18.28 3.47
N ALA A 118 23.36 -18.18 3.79
CA ALA A 118 22.49 -17.13 3.31
C ALA A 118 21.77 -16.40 4.48
N THR A 119 21.58 -15.11 4.30
CA THR A 119 20.61 -14.33 5.07
C THR A 119 19.71 -13.62 4.08
N VAL A 120 18.42 -13.80 4.20
CA VAL A 120 17.42 -13.20 3.31
C VAL A 120 16.53 -12.31 4.12
N LEU A 121 16.28 -11.12 3.60
CA LEU A 121 15.38 -10.12 4.17
C LEU A 121 14.28 -9.80 3.14
N VAL A 122 13.03 -9.95 3.56
CA VAL A 122 11.83 -9.60 2.80
C VAL A 122 11.16 -8.44 3.51
N GLN A 123 11.14 -7.25 2.90
CA GLN A 123 10.76 -5.99 3.57
C GLN A 123 9.42 -5.41 3.12
N ASP A 124 8.75 -6.00 2.14
CA ASP A 124 7.59 -5.34 1.51
C ASP A 124 6.58 -6.42 1.07
N PRO A 125 5.28 -6.18 1.20
CA PRO A 125 4.24 -7.07 0.67
C PRO A 125 4.22 -7.13 -0.86
N ALA A 126 4.88 -6.19 -1.56
CA ALA A 126 4.99 -6.21 -3.01
C ALA A 126 5.90 -7.36 -3.49
N LEU A 127 5.53 -7.98 -4.60
CA LEU A 127 6.35 -8.99 -5.27
C LEU A 127 7.29 -8.31 -6.27
N ASP A 128 8.28 -7.64 -5.76
CA ASP A 128 9.24 -6.82 -6.50
C ASP A 128 10.67 -7.16 -6.09
N ALA A 129 11.64 -6.86 -6.95
CA ALA A 129 13.05 -7.10 -6.67
C ALA A 129 13.58 -6.29 -5.47
N ARG A 130 13.07 -5.08 -5.27
CA ARG A 130 13.43 -4.22 -4.13
C ARG A 130 12.92 -4.72 -2.78
N SER A 131 11.91 -5.60 -2.79
CA SER A 131 11.33 -6.20 -1.59
C SER A 131 12.16 -7.36 -1.05
N LEU A 132 13.15 -7.81 -1.81
CA LEU A 132 14.00 -8.95 -1.50
C LEU A 132 15.47 -8.51 -1.45
N ASN A 133 16.13 -8.83 -0.35
CA ASN A 133 17.57 -8.63 -0.20
C ASN A 133 18.20 -9.95 0.24
N VAL A 134 19.20 -10.41 -0.52
CA VAL A 134 19.87 -11.68 -0.26
C VAL A 134 21.34 -11.42 0.00
N ALA A 135 21.82 -11.77 1.18
CA ALA A 135 23.22 -11.75 1.51
C ALA A 135 23.77 -13.18 1.51
N LEU A 136 24.74 -13.46 0.67
CA LEU A 136 25.38 -14.76 0.55
C LEU A 136 26.85 -14.67 0.94
N ARG A 137 27.32 -15.70 1.62
CA ARG A 137 28.74 -15.85 1.95
C ARG A 137 29.18 -17.31 1.85
N THR A 138 30.45 -17.49 1.56
CA THR A 138 31.15 -18.78 1.67
C THR A 138 32.07 -18.74 2.89
N GLN A 139 32.67 -19.84 3.23
CA GLN A 139 33.71 -19.87 4.28
C GLN A 139 34.92 -18.98 3.93
N SER A 140 35.17 -18.76 2.63
CA SER A 140 36.29 -17.94 2.13
C SER A 140 35.95 -16.45 1.96
N GLY A 141 34.69 -16.02 2.23
CA GLY A 141 34.28 -14.64 2.12
C GLY A 141 32.97 -14.44 1.37
N ALA A 142 32.72 -13.19 0.95
CA ALA A 142 31.53 -12.81 0.23
C ALA A 142 31.47 -13.46 -1.16
N VAL A 143 30.26 -13.70 -1.63
CA VAL A 143 29.99 -14.25 -2.97
C VAL A 143 29.98 -13.11 -3.99
N SER A 144 30.21 -13.44 -5.28
CA SER A 144 30.10 -12.45 -6.35
C SER A 144 28.68 -11.90 -6.49
N LEU A 145 28.55 -10.63 -6.89
CA LEU A 145 27.26 -10.00 -7.13
C LEU A 145 26.42 -10.72 -8.19
N GLU A 146 27.07 -11.36 -9.16
CA GLU A 146 26.37 -12.15 -10.17
C GLU A 146 25.66 -13.36 -9.56
N THR A 147 26.34 -14.08 -8.67
CA THR A 147 25.74 -15.23 -7.98
C THR A 147 24.60 -14.78 -7.07
N GLN A 148 24.77 -13.67 -6.37
CA GLN A 148 23.72 -13.10 -5.54
C GLN A 148 22.49 -12.77 -6.36
N ARG A 149 22.63 -12.03 -7.46
CA ARG A 149 21.54 -11.68 -8.39
C ARG A 149 20.87 -12.91 -9.00
N ALA A 150 21.64 -13.94 -9.37
CA ALA A 150 21.09 -15.17 -9.90
C ALA A 150 20.14 -15.86 -8.89
N ILE A 151 20.45 -15.82 -7.61
CA ILE A 151 19.60 -16.37 -6.55
C ILE A 151 18.39 -15.48 -6.30
N GLU A 152 18.56 -14.16 -6.28
CA GLU A 152 17.44 -13.20 -6.18
C GLU A 152 16.44 -13.41 -7.33
N ASP A 153 16.92 -13.54 -8.56
CA ASP A 153 16.08 -13.79 -9.73
C ASP A 153 15.38 -15.17 -9.67
N ALA A 154 16.06 -16.18 -9.15
CA ALA A 154 15.47 -17.51 -8.95
C ALA A 154 14.32 -17.45 -7.92
N ILE A 155 14.51 -16.74 -6.80
CA ILE A 155 13.49 -16.55 -5.77
C ILE A 155 12.29 -15.77 -6.32
N LEU A 156 12.54 -14.67 -7.03
CA LEU A 156 11.47 -13.86 -7.65
C LEU A 156 10.68 -14.66 -8.69
N THR A 157 11.36 -15.44 -9.50
CA THR A 157 10.72 -16.31 -10.51
C THR A 157 9.84 -17.36 -9.83
N ARG A 158 10.36 -17.99 -8.78
CA ARG A 158 9.59 -18.97 -8.00
C ARG A 158 8.39 -18.37 -7.32
N ALA A 159 8.53 -17.18 -6.72
CA ALA A 159 7.44 -16.45 -6.10
C ALA A 159 6.31 -16.11 -7.09
N ARG A 160 6.67 -15.69 -8.31
CA ARG A 160 5.68 -15.45 -9.39
C ARG A 160 4.95 -16.73 -9.78
N GLN A 161 5.66 -17.86 -9.88
CA GLN A 161 5.04 -19.17 -10.16
C GLN A 161 4.05 -19.57 -9.08
N LEU A 162 4.41 -19.40 -7.81
CA LEU A 162 3.53 -19.68 -6.67
C LEU A 162 2.26 -18.83 -6.72
N ARG A 163 2.39 -17.52 -6.98
CA ARG A 163 1.26 -16.61 -7.12
C ARG A 163 0.33 -17.00 -8.26
N ILE A 164 0.88 -17.36 -9.43
CA ILE A 164 0.08 -17.78 -10.60
C ILE A 164 -0.66 -19.08 -10.29
N ARG A 165 -0.03 -20.01 -9.58
CA ARG A 165 -0.68 -21.26 -9.16
C ARG A 165 -1.86 -20.99 -8.24
N ASP A 166 -1.67 -20.12 -7.23
CA ASP A 166 -2.72 -19.74 -6.28
C ASP A 166 -3.90 -19.01 -6.94
N SER A 167 -3.63 -18.20 -7.96
CA SER A 167 -4.68 -17.45 -8.67
C SER A 167 -5.56 -18.31 -9.58
N ARG A 168 -5.23 -19.60 -9.76
CA ARG A 168 -5.99 -20.57 -10.57
C ARG A 168 -6.85 -21.50 -9.74
N LEU A 169 -6.79 -21.40 -8.41
CA LEU A 169 -7.60 -22.15 -7.46
C LEU A 169 -8.85 -21.35 -7.06
#